data_e77a7fdc66f58273919bac5f5bcb7956
#
_entry.id   e77a7fdc66f58273919bac5f5bcb7956
#
_cell.length_a   1.000
_cell.length_b   1.000
_cell.length_c   1.000
_cell.angle_alpha   90.00
_cell.angle_beta   90.00
_cell.angle_gamma   90.00
#
_symmetry.space_group_name_H-M   'P 1'
#
loop_
_entity.id
_entity.type
_entity.pdbx_description
1 polymer ?
#
loop_
_entity_poly.entity_id
_entity_poly.type
_entity_poly.pdbx_seq_one_letter_code
_entity_poly.pdbx_strand_id
1 'polypeptide(L)'
;MNLHIPSSKLKPPLNWDRSGLPSWTYFNEELFELEAEELFRKHWQIACHTSDIPKEGSYVTFDLVGERALIIRDDENEIRAFHNVCRHRGSRVLDTAEGRCKSIISCPFHGWSYNLDGSLRGAAKASTFPALDREKWGLKPLEMEIWHGFVFVRFKPGLQPSVANLLDRFDEEVSRYLHVDLLQTAPIECTSPENINWKSIRDVDNEGYHVPRAHPSLNDLYGNKYYDEPFVNGVSRSYAPFNEGSGRLWSVRHYKKMIDQFTSPYNELPKAWLYIGIFPNFVLGFYPDSVIFYQEIPFSVKETVIRGATYKRTEENRTMRLARYLSERIDATAIVEDRQLSIIWYEAMKSCTYEGIMLSDLEYGVRTHHDALREILPVMSQEIEPPRGTVAESNNSVRKLSPNEA
;
A
#
# COMPACT_ATOMS: atom_id res chain seq x y z
N MET A 1 -29.33 4.00 16.43
CA MET A 1 -29.02 4.82 15.25
C MET A 1 -28.67 3.86 14.14
N ASN A 2 -29.47 3.80 13.07
CA ASN A 2 -29.19 2.91 11.95
C ASN A 2 -27.90 3.36 11.28
N LEU A 3 -26.87 2.52 11.35
CA LEU A 3 -25.67 2.65 10.56
C LEU A 3 -26.08 2.74 9.09
N HIS A 4 -25.88 3.90 8.50
CA HIS A 4 -25.96 4.03 7.05
C HIS A 4 -24.81 3.23 6.45
N ILE A 5 -25.04 1.92 6.29
CA ILE A 5 -24.29 1.13 5.32
C ILE A 5 -24.72 1.72 3.98
N PRO A 6 -23.80 2.28 3.18
CA PRO A 6 -24.17 2.70 1.83
C PRO A 6 -24.70 1.47 1.10
N SER A 7 -25.98 1.39 0.91
CA SER A 7 -26.71 0.20 0.44
C SER A 7 -26.78 0.15 -1.08
N SER A 8 -25.72 0.41 -1.76
CA SER A 8 -25.57 -0.11 -3.12
C SER A 8 -24.27 -0.89 -3.14
N LYS A 9 -24.33 -2.20 -2.91
CA LYS A 9 -23.38 -3.10 -3.55
C LYS A 9 -23.32 -2.63 -4.98
N LEU A 10 -22.24 -1.99 -5.39
CA LEU A 10 -22.04 -1.58 -6.76
C LEU A 10 -21.93 -2.88 -7.55
N LYS A 11 -23.09 -3.34 -8.02
CA LYS A 11 -23.16 -4.56 -8.81
C LYS A 11 -22.46 -4.29 -10.14
N PRO A 12 -21.70 -5.25 -10.63
CA PRO A 12 -21.14 -5.12 -11.96
C PRO A 12 -22.26 -4.88 -12.99
N PRO A 13 -22.02 -4.11 -14.05
CA PRO A 13 -22.95 -3.95 -15.15
C PRO A 13 -23.31 -5.33 -15.75
N LEU A 14 -24.54 -5.49 -16.27
CA LEU A 14 -25.01 -6.80 -16.76
C LEU A 14 -24.10 -7.44 -17.83
N ASN A 15 -23.48 -6.63 -18.66
CA ASN A 15 -22.66 -7.09 -19.81
C ASN A 15 -21.20 -6.56 -19.71
N TRP A 16 -20.63 -6.56 -18.51
CA TRP A 16 -19.23 -6.14 -18.37
C TRP A 16 -18.27 -7.18 -18.97
N ASP A 17 -17.14 -6.70 -19.47
CA ASP A 17 -16.09 -7.55 -20.02
C ASP A 17 -15.36 -8.27 -18.87
N ARG A 18 -15.43 -9.61 -18.89
CA ARG A 18 -14.91 -10.51 -17.84
C ARG A 18 -13.45 -10.89 -18.07
N SER A 19 -12.78 -10.32 -19.05
CA SER A 19 -11.37 -10.59 -19.28
C SER A 19 -10.50 -9.85 -18.26
N GLY A 20 -9.47 -10.53 -17.74
CA GLY A 20 -8.42 -9.92 -16.96
C GLY A 20 -7.34 -9.26 -17.84
N LEU A 21 -6.18 -8.99 -17.25
CA LEU A 21 -5.01 -8.58 -18.00
C LEU A 21 -4.41 -9.77 -18.79
N PRO A 22 -3.90 -9.53 -19.99
CA PRO A 22 -3.16 -10.56 -20.75
C PRO A 22 -1.93 -11.04 -19.96
N SER A 23 -1.61 -12.34 -20.05
CA SER A 23 -0.53 -12.95 -19.27
C SER A 23 0.83 -12.27 -19.47
N TRP A 24 1.13 -11.81 -20.68
CA TRP A 24 2.40 -11.15 -20.96
C TRP A 24 2.67 -9.92 -20.07
N THR A 25 1.62 -9.26 -19.60
CA THR A 25 1.73 -8.07 -18.73
C THR A 25 2.36 -8.39 -17.37
N TYR A 26 2.33 -9.64 -16.94
CA TYR A 26 2.94 -10.10 -15.69
C TYR A 26 4.42 -10.48 -15.82
N PHE A 27 4.95 -10.56 -17.06
CA PHE A 27 6.29 -11.07 -17.32
C PHE A 27 7.19 -10.12 -18.11
N ASN A 28 6.62 -9.07 -18.72
CA ASN A 28 7.35 -8.16 -19.60
C ASN A 28 8.14 -7.11 -18.81
N GLU A 29 9.48 -7.10 -18.97
CA GLU A 29 10.38 -6.18 -18.27
C GLU A 29 10.23 -4.72 -18.74
N GLU A 30 9.95 -4.48 -20.04
CA GLU A 30 9.76 -3.12 -20.57
C GLU A 30 8.45 -2.50 -20.04
N LEU A 31 7.40 -3.31 -19.88
CA LEU A 31 6.17 -2.87 -19.24
C LEU A 31 6.41 -2.51 -17.77
N PHE A 32 7.23 -3.30 -17.06
CA PHE A 32 7.58 -2.99 -15.67
C PHE A 32 8.30 -1.65 -15.53
N GLU A 33 9.18 -1.28 -16.47
CA GLU A 33 9.79 0.06 -16.49
C GLU A 33 8.76 1.18 -16.67
N LEU A 34 7.72 0.95 -17.49
CA LEU A 34 6.60 1.89 -17.62
C LEU A 34 5.75 1.94 -16.34
N GLU A 35 5.48 0.80 -15.70
CA GLU A 35 4.80 0.75 -14.40
C GLU A 35 5.60 1.53 -13.35
N ALA A 36 6.92 1.37 -13.30
CA ALA A 36 7.77 2.11 -12.39
C ALA A 36 7.65 3.63 -12.58
N GLU A 37 7.62 4.09 -13.83
CA GLU A 37 7.55 5.52 -14.16
C GLU A 37 6.16 6.10 -13.99
N GLU A 38 5.13 5.45 -14.52
CA GLU A 38 3.80 6.02 -14.65
C GLU A 38 2.88 5.70 -13.46
N LEU A 39 3.09 4.55 -12.80
CA LEU A 39 2.32 4.16 -11.64
C LEU A 39 3.04 4.54 -10.35
N PHE A 40 4.14 3.84 -10.03
CA PHE A 40 4.72 3.91 -8.69
C PHE A 40 5.33 5.27 -8.35
N ARG A 41 5.99 5.93 -9.30
CA ARG A 41 6.60 7.24 -9.04
C ARG A 41 5.59 8.38 -8.99
N LYS A 42 4.46 8.27 -9.71
CA LYS A 42 3.46 9.34 -9.89
C LYS A 42 2.22 9.21 -9.01
N HIS A 43 2.08 8.11 -8.26
CA HIS A 43 0.96 7.90 -7.35
C HIS A 43 1.42 7.96 -5.89
N TRP A 44 0.48 8.31 -5.01
CA TRP A 44 0.73 8.32 -3.59
C TRP A 44 1.14 6.95 -3.10
N GLN A 45 2.15 6.93 -2.24
CA GLN A 45 2.70 5.74 -1.61
C GLN A 45 2.68 5.94 -0.10
N ILE A 46 2.18 4.97 0.65
CA ILE A 46 2.23 5.04 2.10
C ILE A 46 3.66 4.83 2.59
N ALA A 47 4.19 5.78 3.35
CA ALA A 47 5.55 5.71 3.87
C ALA A 47 5.61 5.17 5.29
N CYS A 48 4.82 5.73 6.21
CA CYS A 48 4.79 5.36 7.62
C CYS A 48 3.57 6.00 8.31
N HIS A 49 3.45 5.82 9.62
CA HIS A 49 2.59 6.61 10.48
C HIS A 49 3.43 7.59 11.32
N THR A 50 2.87 8.69 11.76
CA THR A 50 3.56 9.70 12.58
C THR A 50 4.12 9.14 13.89
N SER A 51 3.53 8.05 14.41
CA SER A 51 4.04 7.35 15.61
C SER A 51 5.31 6.55 15.35
N ASP A 52 5.67 6.28 14.10
CA ASP A 52 6.93 5.60 13.75
C ASP A 52 8.12 6.55 13.88
N ILE A 53 7.86 7.86 13.84
CA ILE A 53 8.84 8.93 13.97
C ILE A 53 8.44 9.88 15.12
N PRO A 54 8.40 9.39 16.39
CA PRO A 54 7.75 10.09 17.49
C PRO A 54 8.54 11.28 18.06
N LYS A 55 9.82 11.41 17.76
CA LYS A 55 10.72 12.40 18.37
C LYS A 55 11.56 13.10 17.30
N GLU A 56 12.00 14.31 17.60
CA GLU A 56 13.01 15.02 16.83
C GLU A 56 14.16 14.09 16.39
N GLY A 57 14.48 14.13 15.10
CA GLY A 57 15.47 13.30 14.44
C GLY A 57 15.06 11.85 14.17
N SER A 58 13.92 11.37 14.68
CA SER A 58 13.40 10.06 14.33
C SER A 58 13.07 10.02 12.82
N TYR A 59 13.43 8.94 12.16
CA TYR A 59 13.22 8.79 10.73
C TYR A 59 12.85 7.36 10.33
N VAL A 60 12.22 7.27 9.16
CA VAL A 60 11.97 6.04 8.40
C VAL A 60 12.49 6.24 6.99
N THR A 61 13.10 5.21 6.41
CA THR A 61 13.43 5.17 4.98
C THR A 61 12.55 4.17 4.25
N PHE A 62 12.33 4.41 2.96
CA PHE A 62 11.45 3.62 2.15
C PHE A 62 11.97 3.60 0.69
N ASP A 63 12.14 2.41 0.14
CA ASP A 63 12.63 2.20 -1.23
C ASP A 63 11.50 1.65 -2.11
N LEU A 64 11.35 2.19 -3.33
CA LEU A 64 10.37 1.74 -4.31
C LEU A 64 10.87 1.99 -5.73
N VAL A 65 10.91 0.96 -6.57
CA VAL A 65 11.30 1.00 -7.99
C VAL A 65 12.54 1.85 -8.27
N GLY A 66 13.58 1.68 -7.45
CA GLY A 66 14.83 2.41 -7.55
C GLY A 66 14.85 3.80 -6.92
N GLU A 67 13.70 4.35 -6.54
CA GLU A 67 13.61 5.59 -5.75
C GLU A 67 13.81 5.30 -4.26
N ARG A 68 14.20 6.33 -3.51
CA ARG A 68 14.47 6.24 -2.08
C ARG A 68 13.90 7.44 -1.36
N ALA A 69 13.00 7.22 -0.41
CA ALA A 69 12.44 8.24 0.45
C ALA A 69 13.11 8.24 1.83
N LEU A 70 13.19 9.41 2.43
CA LEU A 70 13.54 9.66 3.81
C LEU A 70 12.43 10.50 4.43
N ILE A 71 11.76 9.98 5.43
CA ILE A 71 10.76 10.69 6.23
C ILE A 71 11.38 10.94 7.61
N ILE A 72 11.41 12.17 8.06
CA ILE A 72 12.08 12.56 9.31
C ILE A 72 11.28 13.61 10.07
N ARG A 73 11.32 13.57 11.38
CA ARG A 73 10.82 14.66 12.23
C ARG A 73 11.95 15.64 12.49
N ASP A 74 11.74 16.90 12.11
CA ASP A 74 12.75 17.95 12.26
C ASP A 74 12.80 18.54 13.71
N ASP A 75 13.64 19.54 13.93
CA ASP A 75 13.82 20.22 15.21
C ASP A 75 12.68 21.21 15.55
N GLU A 76 11.85 21.56 14.60
CA GLU A 76 10.58 22.31 14.79
C GLU A 76 9.40 21.36 15.06
N ASN A 77 9.64 20.05 15.22
CA ASN A 77 8.66 18.99 15.39
C ASN A 77 7.76 18.75 14.16
N GLU A 78 8.15 19.29 12.98
CA GLU A 78 7.47 19.05 11.72
C GLU A 78 7.98 17.78 11.03
N ILE A 79 7.13 17.13 10.27
CA ILE A 79 7.51 15.98 9.46
C ILE A 79 7.92 16.46 8.07
N ARG A 80 9.09 16.04 7.63
CA ARG A 80 9.67 16.34 6.33
C ARG A 80 9.89 15.06 5.54
N ALA A 81 9.77 15.15 4.23
CA ALA A 81 10.09 14.05 3.34
C ALA A 81 11.07 14.50 2.26
N PHE A 82 12.10 13.71 2.03
CA PHE A 82 13.16 13.98 1.07
C PHE A 82 13.47 12.74 0.24
N HIS A 83 14.02 12.94 -0.97
CA HIS A 83 14.78 11.88 -1.61
C HIS A 83 15.99 11.53 -0.74
N ASN A 84 16.14 10.28 -0.35
CA ASN A 84 17.26 9.78 0.46
C ASN A 84 18.54 9.67 -0.37
N VAL A 85 18.93 10.76 -1.01
CA VAL A 85 20.03 10.84 -1.99
C VAL A 85 20.88 12.05 -1.72
N CYS A 86 22.15 11.81 -1.38
CA CYS A 86 23.13 12.87 -1.14
C CYS A 86 23.34 13.74 -2.39
N ARG A 87 23.29 15.04 -2.22
CA ARG A 87 23.44 16.01 -3.31
C ARG A 87 24.83 16.07 -3.92
N HIS A 88 25.84 15.49 -3.24
CA HIS A 88 27.21 15.44 -3.76
C HIS A 88 27.36 14.44 -4.91
N ARG A 89 27.16 13.14 -4.67
CA ARG A 89 27.38 12.07 -5.64
C ARG A 89 26.34 10.95 -5.58
N GLY A 90 25.14 11.22 -5.05
CA GLY A 90 24.01 10.30 -5.12
C GLY A 90 24.04 9.12 -4.13
N SER A 91 24.95 9.11 -3.13
CA SER A 91 24.89 8.08 -2.08
C SER A 91 23.63 8.21 -1.23
N ARG A 92 23.12 7.11 -0.69
CA ARG A 92 22.15 7.19 0.41
C ARG A 92 22.71 8.03 1.54
N VAL A 93 21.89 8.91 2.14
CA VAL A 93 22.29 9.66 3.33
C VAL A 93 22.02 8.89 4.62
N LEU A 94 20.94 8.10 4.65
CA LEU A 94 20.63 7.17 5.74
C LEU A 94 20.34 5.79 5.15
N ASP A 95 20.96 4.74 5.68
CA ASP A 95 20.97 3.39 5.09
C ASP A 95 20.20 2.35 5.94
N THR A 96 19.68 2.75 7.10
CA THR A 96 18.80 1.90 7.91
C THR A 96 17.35 2.21 7.66
N ALA A 97 16.47 1.19 7.79
CA ALA A 97 15.05 1.33 7.56
C ALA A 97 14.39 2.36 8.49
N GLU A 98 14.88 2.43 9.74
CA GLU A 98 14.47 3.41 10.74
C GLU A 98 15.63 3.78 11.65
N GLY A 99 15.50 4.87 12.38
CA GLY A 99 16.50 5.30 13.33
C GLY A 99 16.28 6.70 13.86
N ARG A 100 17.33 7.26 14.44
CA ARG A 100 17.29 8.63 14.96
C ARG A 100 18.60 9.37 14.73
N CYS A 101 18.54 10.47 14.00
CA CYS A 101 19.59 11.49 13.93
C CYS A 101 19.54 12.36 15.20
N LYS A 102 20.69 12.73 15.78
CA LYS A 102 20.70 13.62 16.96
C LYS A 102 20.30 15.04 16.59
N SER A 103 20.92 15.62 15.57
CA SER A 103 20.69 17.01 15.13
C SER A 103 21.06 17.25 13.66
N ILE A 104 21.64 16.26 13.02
CA ILE A 104 22.09 16.36 11.63
C ILE A 104 21.94 15.03 10.90
N ILE A 105 21.69 15.11 9.60
CA ILE A 105 21.77 13.99 8.67
C ILE A 105 23.17 14.02 8.06
N SER A 106 23.95 12.95 8.16
CA SER A 106 25.32 12.90 7.64
C SER A 106 25.46 11.80 6.60
N CYS A 107 25.91 12.19 5.40
CA CYS A 107 26.20 11.24 4.33
C CYS A 107 27.43 10.38 4.70
N PRO A 108 27.31 9.05 4.68
CA PRO A 108 28.41 8.16 5.07
C PRO A 108 29.58 8.18 4.09
N PHE A 109 29.39 8.66 2.86
CA PHE A 109 30.42 8.59 1.82
C PHE A 109 31.52 9.67 2.02
N HIS A 110 31.14 10.96 2.10
CA HIS A 110 32.12 12.07 2.20
C HIS A 110 31.79 13.07 3.31
N GLY A 111 30.87 12.73 4.24
CA GLY A 111 30.54 13.59 5.36
C GLY A 111 29.80 14.88 5.02
N TRP A 112 29.17 14.98 3.83
CA TRP A 112 28.23 16.06 3.59
C TRP A 112 27.10 15.96 4.63
N SER A 113 26.80 17.06 5.28
CA SER A 113 25.82 17.09 6.36
C SER A 113 24.68 18.04 6.06
N TYR A 114 23.49 17.65 6.48
CA TYR A 114 22.27 18.40 6.31
C TYR A 114 21.62 18.60 7.68
N ASN A 115 20.94 19.70 7.86
CA ASN A 115 20.03 19.90 8.99
C ASN A 115 18.81 18.97 8.84
N LEU A 116 18.02 18.83 9.90
CA LEU A 116 16.85 17.95 9.86
C LEU A 116 15.74 18.46 8.92
N ASP A 117 15.75 19.77 8.60
CA ASP A 117 14.90 20.40 7.59
C ASP A 117 15.39 20.16 6.14
N GLY A 118 16.46 19.40 5.96
CA GLY A 118 17.05 19.07 4.67
C GLY A 118 18.03 20.12 4.10
N SER A 119 18.17 21.30 4.72
CA SER A 119 19.13 22.33 4.25
C SER A 119 20.57 21.85 4.39
N LEU A 120 21.45 22.27 3.45
CA LEU A 120 22.86 21.89 3.51
C LEU A 120 23.56 22.60 4.69
N ARG A 121 23.94 21.85 5.71
CA ARG A 121 24.72 22.36 6.84
C ARG A 121 26.18 22.57 6.46
N GLY A 122 26.78 21.61 5.76
CA GLY A 122 28.18 21.74 5.34
C GLY A 122 28.70 20.57 4.53
N ALA A 123 29.80 20.82 3.87
CA ALA A 123 30.57 19.82 3.13
C ALA A 123 31.95 19.65 3.77
N ALA A 124 32.44 18.42 3.88
CA ALA A 124 33.82 18.20 4.31
C ALA A 124 34.78 18.91 3.31
N LYS A 125 35.79 19.61 3.85
CA LYS A 125 36.73 20.41 3.05
C LYS A 125 36.02 21.42 2.11
N ALA A 126 35.03 22.15 2.64
CA ALA A 126 34.19 23.09 1.87
C ALA A 126 34.98 24.10 1.05
N SER A 127 36.22 24.46 1.47
CA SER A 127 37.11 25.35 0.70
C SER A 127 37.53 24.81 -0.68
N THR A 128 37.39 23.52 -0.91
CA THR A 128 37.65 22.88 -2.20
C THR A 128 36.44 22.93 -3.17
N PHE A 129 35.33 23.51 -2.73
CA PHE A 129 34.12 23.72 -3.51
C PHE A 129 33.84 25.24 -3.67
N PRO A 130 34.61 25.98 -4.50
CA PRO A 130 34.57 27.43 -4.52
C PRO A 130 33.19 28.02 -4.95
N ALA A 131 32.35 27.21 -5.61
CA ALA A 131 31.03 27.64 -6.08
C ALA A 131 29.88 26.96 -5.32
N LEU A 132 30.14 26.41 -4.12
CA LEU A 132 29.11 25.74 -3.35
C LEU A 132 28.12 26.74 -2.74
N ASP A 133 26.93 26.79 -3.33
CA ASP A 133 25.82 27.56 -2.83
C ASP A 133 24.98 26.69 -1.88
N ARG A 134 25.09 26.92 -0.56
CA ARG A 134 24.42 26.09 0.46
C ARG A 134 22.90 26.09 0.33
N GLU A 135 22.29 27.17 -0.15
CA GLU A 135 20.84 27.29 -0.30
C GLU A 135 20.32 26.36 -1.42
N LYS A 136 21.13 26.11 -2.45
CA LYS A 136 20.76 25.26 -3.60
C LYS A 136 21.09 23.78 -3.40
N TRP A 137 21.92 23.44 -2.43
CA TRP A 137 22.46 22.08 -2.26
C TRP A 137 21.86 21.30 -1.08
N GLY A 138 20.68 21.72 -0.57
CA GLY A 138 19.86 20.95 0.36
C GLY A 138 19.33 19.66 -0.28
N LEU A 139 18.86 18.73 0.55
CA LEU A 139 18.16 17.52 0.08
C LEU A 139 16.95 17.92 -0.78
N LYS A 140 16.65 17.11 -1.78
CA LYS A 140 15.46 17.34 -2.61
C LYS A 140 14.21 16.90 -1.87
N PRO A 141 13.23 17.80 -1.66
CA PRO A 141 11.98 17.43 -1.02
C PRO A 141 11.18 16.48 -1.91
N LEU A 142 10.44 15.58 -1.25
CA LEU A 142 9.35 14.81 -1.85
C LEU A 142 8.03 15.54 -1.61
N GLU A 143 7.10 15.35 -2.52
CA GLU A 143 5.71 15.70 -2.26
C GLU A 143 5.19 14.77 -1.15
N MET A 144 4.56 15.36 -0.11
CA MET A 144 4.13 14.63 1.08
C MET A 144 2.80 15.17 1.57
N GLU A 145 1.93 14.26 2.01
CA GLU A 145 0.69 14.59 2.72
C GLU A 145 0.54 13.69 3.94
N ILE A 146 -0.20 14.16 4.94
CA ILE A 146 -0.55 13.40 6.14
C ILE A 146 -2.06 13.33 6.26
N TRP A 147 -2.59 12.11 6.37
CA TRP A 147 -4.00 11.85 6.57
C TRP A 147 -4.19 10.91 7.76
N HIS A 148 -4.89 11.34 8.80
CA HIS A 148 -5.07 10.62 10.06
C HIS A 148 -3.76 10.04 10.65
N GLY A 149 -2.65 10.79 10.53
CA GLY A 149 -1.34 10.35 10.99
C GLY A 149 -0.57 9.46 10.02
N PHE A 150 -1.18 8.90 8.99
CA PHE A 150 -0.46 8.20 7.94
C PHE A 150 0.21 9.18 7.00
N VAL A 151 1.51 8.96 6.76
CA VAL A 151 2.36 9.79 5.90
C VAL A 151 2.42 9.17 4.52
N PHE A 152 2.04 9.95 3.53
CA PHE A 152 2.08 9.58 2.11
C PHE A 152 3.12 10.42 1.40
N VAL A 153 3.83 9.81 0.45
CA VAL A 153 4.80 10.49 -0.40
C VAL A 153 4.55 10.17 -1.87
N ARG A 154 4.99 11.09 -2.75
CA ARG A 154 4.97 10.91 -4.19
C ARG A 154 6.31 11.34 -4.75
N PHE A 155 6.96 10.47 -5.54
CA PHE A 155 8.31 10.70 -6.05
C PHE A 155 8.37 11.68 -7.22
N LYS A 156 7.30 11.74 -8.02
CA LYS A 156 7.13 12.65 -9.15
C LYS A 156 5.72 13.24 -9.15
N PRO A 157 5.52 14.45 -9.65
CA PRO A 157 4.17 15.00 -9.82
C PRO A 157 3.28 14.04 -10.63
N GLY A 158 2.05 13.85 -10.21
CA GLY A 158 1.07 12.96 -10.83
C GLY A 158 -0.34 13.55 -10.81
N LEU A 159 -1.29 12.83 -11.40
CA LEU A 159 -2.67 13.30 -11.59
C LEU A 159 -3.59 13.00 -10.39
N GLN A 160 -3.19 12.10 -9.47
CA GLN A 160 -4.01 11.86 -8.28
C GLN A 160 -4.24 13.16 -7.50
N PRO A 161 -5.46 13.37 -7.01
CA PRO A 161 -5.76 14.48 -6.11
C PRO A 161 -4.99 14.37 -4.79
N SER A 162 -5.16 15.33 -3.89
CA SER A 162 -4.67 15.21 -2.51
C SER A 162 -5.18 13.93 -1.85
N VAL A 163 -4.41 13.37 -0.92
CA VAL A 163 -4.81 12.15 -0.16
C VAL A 163 -6.15 12.37 0.54
N ALA A 164 -6.34 13.55 1.14
CA ALA A 164 -7.59 13.89 1.79
C ALA A 164 -8.79 13.85 0.82
N ASN A 165 -8.64 14.39 -0.39
CA ASN A 165 -9.70 14.33 -1.41
C ASN A 165 -9.89 12.93 -1.97
N LEU A 166 -8.82 12.16 -2.09
CA LEU A 166 -8.88 10.76 -2.56
C LEU A 166 -9.69 9.89 -1.61
N LEU A 167 -9.55 10.12 -0.30
CA LEU A 167 -10.15 9.31 0.76
C LEU A 167 -11.40 9.94 1.42
N ASP A 168 -11.83 11.12 0.95
CA ASP A 168 -12.92 11.91 1.53
C ASP A 168 -14.19 11.09 1.81
N ARG A 169 -14.62 10.26 0.85
CA ARG A 169 -15.83 9.43 0.99
C ARG A 169 -15.76 8.41 2.13
N PHE A 170 -14.58 8.10 2.65
CA PHE A 170 -14.38 7.14 3.74
C PHE A 170 -14.02 7.81 5.07
N ASP A 171 -13.79 9.10 5.09
CA ASP A 171 -13.26 9.84 6.25
C ASP A 171 -14.16 9.67 7.48
N GLU A 172 -15.48 9.77 7.34
CA GLU A 172 -16.44 9.56 8.44
C GLU A 172 -16.41 8.11 8.97
N GLU A 173 -16.32 7.11 8.08
CA GLU A 173 -16.27 5.70 8.48
C GLU A 173 -14.96 5.38 9.21
N VAL A 174 -13.84 5.84 8.66
CA VAL A 174 -12.49 5.58 9.17
C VAL A 174 -12.23 6.32 10.49
N SER A 175 -12.73 7.55 10.64
CA SER A 175 -12.59 8.35 11.86
C SER A 175 -13.09 7.62 13.11
N ARG A 176 -14.05 6.71 12.97
CA ARG A 176 -14.54 5.90 14.10
C ARG A 176 -13.48 4.97 14.68
N TYR A 177 -12.54 4.51 13.85
CA TYR A 177 -11.42 3.66 14.26
C TYR A 177 -10.22 4.46 14.77
N LEU A 178 -10.16 5.75 14.44
CA LEU A 178 -9.01 6.63 14.64
C LEU A 178 -9.29 7.76 15.66
N HIS A 179 -10.28 7.58 16.54
CA HIS A 179 -10.64 8.58 17.56
C HIS A 179 -9.62 8.72 18.70
N VAL A 180 -8.61 7.89 18.75
CA VAL A 180 -7.46 7.97 19.66
C VAL A 180 -6.17 7.80 18.89
N ASP A 181 -5.08 8.31 19.45
CA ASP A 181 -3.75 8.17 18.86
C ASP A 181 -3.36 6.70 18.68
N LEU A 182 -2.75 6.42 17.55
CA LEU A 182 -2.19 5.12 17.25
C LEU A 182 -0.71 5.05 17.68
N LEU A 183 -0.29 3.89 18.09
CA LEU A 183 1.10 3.57 18.39
C LEU A 183 1.53 2.34 17.58
N GLN A 184 2.71 2.42 17.00
CA GLN A 184 3.37 1.28 16.37
C GLN A 184 3.51 0.12 17.35
N THR A 185 3.26 -1.11 16.90
CA THR A 185 3.43 -2.32 17.71
C THR A 185 4.82 -2.92 17.58
N ALA A 186 5.40 -2.79 16.39
CA ALA A 186 6.72 -3.25 15.98
C ALA A 186 7.22 -2.36 14.83
N PRO A 187 8.51 -2.36 14.48
CA PRO A 187 9.02 -1.72 13.26
C PRO A 187 8.21 -2.13 12.03
N ILE A 188 8.20 -1.26 11.00
CA ILE A 188 7.62 -1.62 9.71
C ILE A 188 8.38 -2.84 9.18
N GLU A 189 7.66 -3.91 8.88
CA GLU A 189 8.22 -5.18 8.43
C GLU A 189 8.11 -5.35 6.92
N CYS A 190 9.06 -6.08 6.36
CA CYS A 190 9.03 -6.54 4.97
C CYS A 190 9.12 -8.07 4.96
N THR A 191 8.33 -8.71 4.12
CA THR A 191 8.50 -10.14 3.86
C THR A 191 9.83 -10.41 3.18
N SER A 192 10.24 -11.69 3.12
CA SER A 192 11.26 -12.08 2.15
C SER A 192 10.77 -11.81 0.73
N PRO A 193 11.66 -11.50 -0.23
CA PRO A 193 11.26 -11.34 -1.61
C PRO A 193 10.60 -12.60 -2.17
N GLU A 194 9.50 -12.42 -2.87
CA GLU A 194 8.75 -13.48 -3.55
C GLU A 194 9.00 -13.43 -5.05
N ASN A 195 9.18 -14.59 -5.68
CA ASN A 195 9.42 -14.70 -7.13
C ASN A 195 8.11 -14.58 -7.93
N ILE A 196 7.37 -13.49 -7.70
CA ILE A 196 6.09 -13.21 -8.35
C ILE A 196 5.98 -11.74 -8.74
N ASN A 197 5.13 -11.46 -9.73
CA ASN A 197 4.80 -10.10 -10.12
C ASN A 197 3.84 -9.49 -9.09
N TRP A 198 3.98 -8.20 -8.80
CA TRP A 198 3.15 -7.48 -7.84
C TRP A 198 1.64 -7.53 -8.16
N LYS A 199 1.29 -7.54 -9.47
CA LYS A 199 -0.11 -7.63 -9.91
C LYS A 199 -0.75 -8.96 -9.51
N SER A 200 0.01 -10.07 -9.51
CA SER A 200 -0.55 -11.36 -9.10
C SER A 200 -0.88 -11.43 -7.59
N ILE A 201 -0.19 -10.66 -6.76
CA ILE A 201 -0.57 -10.51 -5.35
C ILE A 201 -1.83 -9.64 -5.25
N ARG A 202 -1.82 -8.50 -5.94
CA ARG A 202 -2.93 -7.55 -5.95
C ARG A 202 -4.23 -8.16 -6.48
N ASP A 203 -4.16 -9.03 -7.49
CA ASP A 203 -5.34 -9.69 -8.04
C ASP A 203 -5.98 -10.65 -7.04
N VAL A 204 -5.19 -11.37 -6.25
CA VAL A 204 -5.71 -12.21 -5.16
C VAL A 204 -6.32 -11.36 -4.04
N ASP A 205 -5.72 -10.21 -3.71
CA ASP A 205 -6.20 -9.33 -2.64
C ASP A 205 -7.45 -8.50 -3.02
N ASN A 206 -7.67 -8.24 -4.30
CA ASN A 206 -8.79 -7.42 -4.78
C ASN A 206 -10.13 -8.17 -4.88
N GLU A 207 -10.22 -9.39 -4.36
CA GLU A 207 -11.45 -10.18 -4.37
C GLU A 207 -11.56 -11.11 -3.14
N GLY A 208 -12.77 -11.48 -2.77
CA GLY A 208 -13.04 -12.39 -1.67
C GLY A 208 -13.68 -13.72 -2.11
N TYR A 209 -13.72 -14.00 -3.40
CA TYR A 209 -14.34 -15.20 -3.95
C TYR A 209 -13.60 -16.49 -3.53
N HIS A 210 -12.26 -16.42 -3.40
CA HIS A 210 -11.42 -17.54 -2.96
C HIS A 210 -11.53 -17.81 -1.45
N VAL A 211 -11.90 -16.83 -0.63
CA VAL A 211 -11.88 -16.88 0.85
C VAL A 211 -12.55 -18.14 1.43
N PRO A 212 -13.77 -18.55 1.02
CA PRO A 212 -14.40 -19.73 1.59
C PRO A 212 -13.65 -21.03 1.34
N ARG A 213 -12.81 -21.07 0.29
CA ARG A 213 -12.04 -22.26 -0.09
C ARG A 213 -10.63 -22.25 0.46
N ALA A 214 -9.98 -21.08 0.42
CA ALA A 214 -8.56 -20.93 0.70
C ALA A 214 -8.27 -20.66 2.18
N HIS A 215 -9.13 -19.92 2.88
CA HIS A 215 -8.89 -19.40 4.21
C HIS A 215 -9.85 -19.96 5.27
N PRO A 216 -9.56 -21.10 5.90
CA PRO A 216 -10.43 -21.65 6.94
C PRO A 216 -10.71 -20.68 8.09
N SER A 217 -9.73 -19.84 8.48
CA SER A 217 -9.87 -18.87 9.56
C SER A 217 -10.76 -17.68 9.17
N LEU A 218 -10.56 -17.12 7.99
CA LEU A 218 -11.38 -16.03 7.49
C LEU A 218 -12.80 -16.50 7.16
N ASN A 219 -12.94 -17.71 6.59
CA ASN A 219 -14.23 -18.31 6.35
C ASN A 219 -15.02 -18.54 7.65
N ASP A 220 -14.34 -18.91 8.74
CA ASP A 220 -14.97 -19.04 10.06
C ASP A 220 -15.31 -17.68 10.68
N LEU A 221 -14.49 -16.64 10.43
CA LEU A 221 -14.70 -15.29 10.96
C LEU A 221 -15.86 -14.57 10.28
N TYR A 222 -15.86 -14.47 8.94
CA TYR A 222 -16.85 -13.73 8.16
C TYR A 222 -17.43 -14.49 6.94
N GLY A 223 -16.71 -15.47 6.39
CA GLY A 223 -17.17 -16.32 5.30
C GLY A 223 -17.77 -15.57 4.12
N ASN A 224 -18.95 -15.97 3.68
CA ASN A 224 -19.65 -15.37 2.54
C ASN A 224 -20.25 -13.98 2.81
N LYS A 225 -20.06 -13.41 3.99
CA LYS A 225 -20.52 -12.05 4.30
C LYS A 225 -19.55 -10.97 3.80
N TYR A 226 -18.33 -11.38 3.45
CA TYR A 226 -17.35 -10.49 2.81
C TYR A 226 -17.87 -9.96 1.47
N TYR A 227 -17.64 -8.70 1.19
CA TYR A 227 -17.92 -8.11 -0.09
C TYR A 227 -16.96 -6.99 -0.44
N ASP A 228 -16.67 -6.88 -1.75
CA ASP A 228 -15.81 -5.88 -2.33
C ASP A 228 -16.65 -4.84 -3.08
N GLU A 229 -16.31 -3.57 -2.87
CA GLU A 229 -16.69 -2.48 -3.74
C GLU A 229 -15.60 -2.28 -4.80
N PRO A 230 -15.98 -2.01 -6.06
CA PRO A 230 -15.01 -1.80 -7.13
C PRO A 230 -14.16 -0.55 -6.89
N PHE A 231 -13.01 -0.47 -7.57
CA PHE A 231 -12.22 0.76 -7.60
C PHE A 231 -13.02 1.88 -8.28
N VAL A 232 -13.17 2.99 -7.55
CA VAL A 232 -13.76 4.22 -8.07
C VAL A 232 -12.80 5.36 -7.70
N ASN A 233 -12.33 6.08 -8.71
CA ASN A 233 -11.33 7.14 -8.54
C ASN A 233 -10.06 6.68 -7.80
N GLY A 234 -9.62 5.45 -8.07
CA GLY A 234 -8.40 4.90 -7.49
C GLY A 234 -8.52 4.36 -6.06
N VAL A 235 -9.74 4.20 -5.53
CA VAL A 235 -9.96 3.65 -4.18
C VAL A 235 -11.07 2.61 -4.20
N SER A 236 -10.83 1.46 -3.53
CA SER A 236 -11.80 0.41 -3.30
C SER A 236 -12.11 0.29 -1.80
N ARG A 237 -13.20 -0.40 -1.49
CA ARG A 237 -13.59 -0.72 -0.12
C ARG A 237 -14.02 -2.18 -0.03
N SER A 238 -13.42 -2.92 0.90
CA SER A 238 -13.84 -4.28 1.21
C SER A 238 -14.32 -4.33 2.66
N TYR A 239 -15.39 -5.04 2.90
CA TYR A 239 -16.01 -5.11 4.22
C TYR A 239 -16.36 -6.55 4.60
N ALA A 240 -15.90 -6.97 5.77
CA ALA A 240 -15.95 -8.33 6.27
C ALA A 240 -16.69 -8.40 7.62
N PRO A 241 -18.04 -8.32 7.66
CA PRO A 241 -18.81 -8.42 8.91
C PRO A 241 -18.72 -9.85 9.46
N PHE A 242 -18.48 -9.96 10.77
CA PHE A 242 -18.30 -11.26 11.41
C PHE A 242 -19.57 -12.13 11.31
N ASN A 243 -19.36 -13.43 11.12
CA ASN A 243 -20.42 -14.43 11.18
C ASN A 243 -21.08 -14.43 12.56
N GLU A 244 -22.35 -14.84 12.63
CA GLU A 244 -23.03 -15.09 13.89
C GLU A 244 -22.40 -16.29 14.63
N GLY A 245 -22.60 -16.35 15.94
CA GLY A 245 -22.05 -17.41 16.78
C GLY A 245 -20.57 -17.24 17.14
N SER A 246 -20.03 -18.21 17.85
CA SER A 246 -18.73 -18.10 18.52
C SER A 246 -17.51 -18.38 17.63
N GLY A 247 -17.70 -18.93 16.44
CA GLY A 247 -16.62 -19.47 15.61
C GLY A 247 -16.21 -20.88 16.02
N ARG A 248 -15.70 -21.67 15.06
CA ARG A 248 -15.27 -23.06 15.24
C ARG A 248 -13.79 -23.15 15.60
N LEU A 249 -12.95 -22.41 14.90
CA LEU A 249 -11.50 -22.38 15.11
C LEU A 249 -11.17 -21.66 16.42
N TRP A 250 -10.13 -22.13 17.10
CA TRP A 250 -9.73 -21.60 18.41
C TRP A 250 -9.40 -20.09 18.33
N SER A 251 -8.62 -19.65 17.36
CA SER A 251 -8.24 -18.25 17.17
C SER A 251 -9.47 -17.37 16.94
N VAL A 252 -10.36 -17.77 16.03
CA VAL A 252 -11.56 -17.02 15.67
C VAL A 252 -12.53 -16.94 16.88
N ARG A 253 -12.77 -18.08 17.54
CA ARG A 253 -13.65 -18.12 18.72
C ARG A 253 -13.15 -17.20 19.84
N HIS A 254 -11.86 -17.21 20.14
CA HIS A 254 -11.30 -16.38 21.17
C HIS A 254 -11.22 -14.90 20.75
N TYR A 255 -10.92 -14.63 19.49
CA TYR A 255 -10.94 -13.27 18.93
C TYR A 255 -12.32 -12.63 19.11
N LYS A 256 -13.37 -13.28 18.64
CA LYS A 256 -14.75 -12.79 18.79
C LYS A 256 -15.13 -12.60 20.27
N LYS A 257 -14.74 -13.54 21.14
CA LYS A 257 -14.97 -13.41 22.58
C LYS A 257 -14.26 -12.20 23.19
N MET A 258 -13.05 -11.85 22.71
CA MET A 258 -12.34 -10.65 23.20
C MET A 258 -13.01 -9.37 22.70
N ILE A 259 -13.41 -9.33 21.43
CA ILE A 259 -14.15 -8.18 20.86
C ILE A 259 -15.47 -7.94 21.62
N ASP A 260 -16.20 -8.99 22.00
CA ASP A 260 -17.44 -8.89 22.78
C ASP A 260 -17.24 -8.27 24.19
N GLN A 261 -16.02 -8.25 24.69
CA GLN A 261 -15.67 -7.69 26.00
C GLN A 261 -15.13 -6.24 25.92
N PHE A 262 -15.09 -5.66 24.74
CA PHE A 262 -14.67 -4.25 24.60
C PHE A 262 -15.71 -3.35 25.28
N THR A 263 -15.20 -2.27 25.87
CA THR A 263 -16.01 -1.23 26.51
C THR A 263 -16.04 0.03 25.66
N SER A 264 -16.93 0.98 25.96
CA SER A 264 -17.00 2.25 25.23
C SER A 264 -15.64 2.98 25.24
N PRO A 265 -15.26 3.60 24.09
CA PRO A 265 -16.04 3.70 22.84
C PRO A 265 -15.87 2.49 21.89
N TYR A 266 -14.97 1.56 22.17
CA TYR A 266 -14.57 0.49 21.25
C TYR A 266 -15.64 -0.57 20.99
N ASN A 267 -16.58 -0.76 21.93
CA ASN A 267 -17.75 -1.64 21.75
C ASN A 267 -18.76 -1.09 20.73
N GLU A 268 -18.61 0.18 20.33
CA GLU A 268 -19.45 0.84 19.31
C GLU A 268 -18.90 0.61 17.90
N LEU A 269 -17.66 0.13 17.77
CA LEU A 269 -17.09 -0.23 16.48
C LEU A 269 -17.82 -1.44 15.86
N PRO A 270 -17.98 -1.46 14.54
CA PRO A 270 -18.53 -2.61 13.86
C PRO A 270 -17.73 -3.88 14.16
N LYS A 271 -18.41 -5.00 14.42
CA LYS A 271 -17.78 -6.33 14.48
C LYS A 271 -17.49 -6.80 13.05
N ALA A 272 -16.51 -6.18 12.44
CA ALA A 272 -16.14 -6.39 11.06
C ALA A 272 -14.67 -5.98 10.86
N TRP A 273 -14.07 -6.47 9.81
CA TRP A 273 -12.84 -5.94 9.24
C TRP A 273 -13.20 -5.06 8.03
N LEU A 274 -12.61 -3.88 7.98
CA LEU A 274 -12.77 -2.93 6.90
C LEU A 274 -11.40 -2.73 6.22
N TYR A 275 -11.37 -2.79 4.90
CA TYR A 275 -10.18 -2.53 4.12
C TYR A 275 -10.46 -1.43 3.11
N ILE A 276 -9.53 -0.49 2.99
CA ILE A 276 -9.53 0.57 1.97
C ILE A 276 -8.32 0.31 1.08
N GLY A 277 -8.58 -0.21 -0.11
CA GLY A 277 -7.57 -0.41 -1.14
C GLY A 277 -7.29 0.90 -1.88
N ILE A 278 -6.01 1.27 -2.01
CA ILE A 278 -5.60 2.50 -2.68
C ILE A 278 -4.67 2.12 -3.83
N PHE A 279 -5.08 2.57 -5.01
CA PHE A 279 -4.32 2.35 -6.24
C PHE A 279 -2.96 3.05 -6.21
N PRO A 280 -1.86 2.43 -6.67
CA PRO A 280 -1.87 1.13 -7.36
C PRO A 280 -1.72 -0.09 -6.42
N ASN A 281 -1.15 0.01 -5.20
CA ASN A 281 -0.49 -1.12 -4.57
C ASN A 281 -0.49 -1.13 -3.04
N PHE A 282 -1.48 -0.58 -2.35
CA PHE A 282 -1.52 -0.68 -0.89
C PHE A 282 -2.93 -0.64 -0.32
N VAL A 283 -3.05 -1.10 0.91
CA VAL A 283 -4.31 -1.21 1.65
C VAL A 283 -4.12 -0.66 3.06
N LEU A 284 -5.12 0.05 3.55
CA LEU A 284 -5.34 0.37 4.96
C LEU A 284 -6.42 -0.57 5.51
N GLY A 285 -6.12 -1.28 6.58
CA GLY A 285 -7.06 -2.17 7.25
C GLY A 285 -7.47 -1.61 8.62
N PHE A 286 -8.76 -1.63 8.90
CA PHE A 286 -9.35 -1.10 10.14
C PHE A 286 -10.11 -2.20 10.86
N TYR A 287 -9.55 -2.66 11.97
CA TYR A 287 -10.12 -3.71 12.81
C TYR A 287 -10.61 -3.12 14.13
N PRO A 288 -11.52 -3.79 14.83
CA PRO A 288 -11.96 -3.32 16.15
C PRO A 288 -10.81 -3.13 17.15
N ASP A 289 -9.74 -3.91 17.01
CA ASP A 289 -8.57 -3.97 17.92
C ASP A 289 -7.34 -3.22 17.42
N SER A 290 -7.19 -3.02 16.11
CA SER A 290 -5.97 -2.46 15.50
C SER A 290 -6.26 -1.75 14.18
N VAL A 291 -5.26 -1.03 13.70
CA VAL A 291 -5.21 -0.49 12.33
C VAL A 291 -3.94 -1.00 11.70
N ILE A 292 -4.01 -1.40 10.44
CA ILE A 292 -2.87 -1.93 9.70
C ILE A 292 -2.71 -1.22 8.36
N PHE A 293 -1.53 -1.29 7.79
CA PHE A 293 -1.35 -1.15 6.35
C PHE A 293 -0.48 -2.27 5.81
N TYR A 294 -0.66 -2.58 4.55
CA TYR A 294 0.27 -3.40 3.77
C TYR A 294 0.35 -2.89 2.33
N GLN A 295 1.48 -3.16 1.70
CA GLN A 295 1.85 -2.60 0.41
C GLN A 295 2.73 -3.57 -0.36
N GLU A 296 2.43 -3.79 -1.63
CA GLU A 296 3.28 -4.53 -2.55
C GLU A 296 4.40 -3.63 -3.06
N ILE A 297 5.64 -4.01 -2.79
CA ILE A 297 6.85 -3.33 -3.22
C ILE A 297 7.54 -4.17 -4.29
N PRO A 298 7.37 -3.87 -5.58
CA PRO A 298 8.06 -4.58 -6.63
C PRO A 298 9.53 -4.13 -6.72
N PHE A 299 10.42 -5.11 -6.78
CA PHE A 299 11.85 -4.91 -7.08
C PHE A 299 12.16 -5.13 -8.56
N SER A 300 11.40 -5.99 -9.19
CA SER A 300 11.48 -6.29 -10.63
C SER A 300 10.14 -6.82 -11.13
N VAL A 301 10.05 -7.09 -12.42
CA VAL A 301 8.86 -7.71 -13.02
C VAL A 301 8.46 -9.04 -12.36
N LYS A 302 9.39 -9.72 -11.72
CA LYS A 302 9.21 -11.07 -11.14
C LYS A 302 9.63 -11.17 -9.68
N GLU A 303 9.79 -10.07 -8.98
CA GLU A 303 10.19 -10.09 -7.58
C GLU A 303 9.46 -8.99 -6.81
N THR A 304 8.71 -9.36 -5.80
CA THR A 304 7.89 -8.46 -4.98
C THR A 304 8.07 -8.76 -3.49
N VAL A 305 8.06 -7.72 -2.69
CA VAL A 305 8.04 -7.78 -1.21
C VAL A 305 6.73 -7.18 -0.73
N ILE A 306 6.13 -7.75 0.30
CA ILE A 306 5.02 -7.12 1.03
C ILE A 306 5.61 -6.38 2.23
N ARG A 307 5.30 -5.11 2.32
CA ARG A 307 5.70 -4.22 3.41
C ARG A 307 4.47 -3.84 4.22
N GLY A 308 4.56 -3.85 5.56
CA GLY A 308 3.39 -3.53 6.38
C GLY A 308 3.72 -3.21 7.82
N ALA A 309 2.72 -2.70 8.53
CA ALA A 309 2.78 -2.44 9.96
C ALA A 309 1.41 -2.57 10.62
N THR A 310 1.42 -2.91 11.91
CA THR A 310 0.24 -2.92 12.78
C THR A 310 0.37 -1.82 13.82
N TYR A 311 -0.72 -1.08 14.01
CA TYR A 311 -0.83 0.00 15.00
C TYR A 311 -1.88 -0.35 16.02
N LYS A 312 -1.51 -0.21 17.30
CA LYS A 312 -2.41 -0.33 18.45
C LYS A 312 -2.90 1.05 18.91
N ARG A 313 -3.97 1.08 19.64
CA ARG A 313 -4.43 2.32 20.31
C ARG A 313 -3.61 2.60 21.56
N THR A 314 -3.39 3.88 21.88
CA THR A 314 -2.67 4.30 23.10
C THR A 314 -3.31 3.74 24.38
N GLU A 315 -4.62 3.60 24.40
CA GLU A 315 -5.42 3.12 25.54
C GLU A 315 -5.61 1.59 25.56
N GLU A 316 -4.77 0.84 24.84
CA GLU A 316 -4.90 -0.61 24.74
C GLU A 316 -4.85 -1.29 26.10
N ASN A 317 -5.95 -1.89 26.53
CA ASN A 317 -6.03 -2.74 27.72
C ASN A 317 -5.65 -4.20 27.41
N ARG A 318 -5.66 -5.08 28.44
CA ARG A 318 -5.29 -6.49 28.28
C ARG A 318 -6.18 -7.23 27.29
N THR A 319 -7.49 -6.98 27.31
CA THR A 319 -8.45 -7.64 26.40
C THR A 319 -8.21 -7.22 24.96
N MET A 320 -7.99 -5.94 24.71
CA MET A 320 -7.66 -5.42 23.39
C MET A 320 -6.34 -6.00 22.86
N ARG A 321 -5.30 -6.10 23.72
CA ARG A 321 -4.03 -6.73 23.34
C ARG A 321 -4.18 -8.20 22.96
N LEU A 322 -5.03 -8.94 23.67
CA LEU A 322 -5.33 -10.33 23.32
C LEU A 322 -6.14 -10.42 22.01
N ALA A 323 -7.06 -9.50 21.76
CA ALA A 323 -7.78 -9.44 20.50
C ALA A 323 -6.79 -9.20 19.34
N ARG A 324 -5.92 -8.19 19.46
CA ARG A 324 -4.90 -7.87 18.45
C ARG A 324 -3.96 -9.05 18.18
N TYR A 325 -3.45 -9.72 19.21
CA TYR A 325 -2.66 -10.94 19.03
C TYR A 325 -3.40 -12.01 18.23
N LEU A 326 -4.71 -12.13 18.42
CA LEU A 326 -5.52 -13.13 17.72
C LEU A 326 -5.85 -12.70 16.28
N SER A 327 -6.11 -11.42 16.01
CA SER A 327 -6.28 -10.91 14.66
C SER A 327 -4.97 -11.03 13.85
N GLU A 328 -3.84 -10.62 14.41
CA GLU A 328 -2.51 -10.79 13.80
C GLU A 328 -2.22 -12.28 13.46
N ARG A 329 -2.62 -13.21 14.33
CA ARG A 329 -2.48 -14.65 14.08
C ARG A 329 -3.38 -15.12 12.94
N ILE A 330 -4.60 -14.61 12.83
CA ILE A 330 -5.54 -14.95 11.76
C ILE A 330 -4.99 -14.42 10.43
N ASP A 331 -4.56 -13.14 10.39
CA ASP A 331 -3.96 -12.51 9.21
C ASP A 331 -2.69 -13.20 8.76
N ALA A 332 -1.78 -13.49 9.67
CA ALA A 332 -0.52 -14.18 9.33
C ALA A 332 -0.77 -15.56 8.67
N THR A 333 -1.86 -16.24 9.07
CA THR A 333 -2.26 -17.50 8.42
C THR A 333 -2.77 -17.23 7.00
N ALA A 334 -3.64 -16.24 6.83
CA ALA A 334 -4.19 -15.87 5.52
C ALA A 334 -3.10 -15.41 4.54
N ILE A 335 -2.16 -14.57 4.99
CA ILE A 335 -1.02 -14.10 4.18
C ILE A 335 -0.19 -15.28 3.64
N VAL A 336 0.05 -16.32 4.44
CA VAL A 336 0.78 -17.51 3.99
C VAL A 336 -0.02 -18.30 2.95
N GLU A 337 -1.34 -18.41 3.13
CA GLU A 337 -2.25 -19.09 2.21
C GLU A 337 -2.34 -18.32 0.88
N ASP A 338 -2.53 -17.00 0.90
CA ASP A 338 -2.56 -16.14 -0.29
C ASP A 338 -1.25 -16.15 -1.08
N ARG A 339 -0.14 -16.12 -0.36
CA ARG A 339 1.19 -16.25 -0.97
C ARG A 339 1.31 -17.53 -1.79
N GLN A 340 0.85 -18.66 -1.26
CA GLN A 340 0.89 -19.93 -1.96
C GLN A 340 0.01 -19.91 -3.22
N LEU A 341 -1.20 -19.36 -3.13
CA LEU A 341 -2.11 -19.20 -4.26
C LEU A 341 -1.50 -18.32 -5.35
N SER A 342 -0.97 -17.16 -4.98
CA SER A 342 -0.35 -16.22 -5.91
C SER A 342 0.83 -16.85 -6.66
N ILE A 343 1.68 -17.62 -5.98
CA ILE A 343 2.82 -18.34 -6.61
C ILE A 343 2.33 -19.39 -7.58
N ILE A 344 1.41 -20.25 -7.16
CA ILE A 344 0.88 -21.35 -8.00
C ILE A 344 0.21 -20.78 -9.25
N TRP A 345 -0.58 -19.75 -9.11
CA TRP A 345 -1.24 -19.09 -10.22
C TRP A 345 -0.25 -18.40 -11.16
N TYR A 346 0.70 -17.63 -10.64
CA TYR A 346 1.73 -16.94 -11.41
C TYR A 346 2.60 -17.91 -12.23
N GLU A 347 2.94 -19.07 -11.67
CA GLU A 347 3.68 -20.11 -12.39
C GLU A 347 2.82 -20.73 -13.50
N ALA A 348 1.54 -20.97 -13.24
CA ALA A 348 0.63 -21.60 -14.19
C ALA A 348 0.34 -20.72 -15.41
N MET A 349 0.37 -19.38 -15.27
CA MET A 349 0.20 -18.44 -16.39
C MET A 349 1.26 -18.58 -17.50
N LYS A 350 2.39 -19.25 -17.23
CA LYS A 350 3.44 -19.53 -18.23
C LYS A 350 3.13 -20.71 -19.12
N SER A 351 2.05 -21.46 -18.84
CA SER A 351 1.67 -22.61 -19.63
C SER A 351 1.20 -22.20 -21.03
N CYS A 352 1.61 -22.95 -22.06
CA CYS A 352 1.12 -22.72 -23.42
C CYS A 352 -0.38 -23.00 -23.60
N THR A 353 -1.04 -23.58 -22.58
CA THR A 353 -2.49 -23.82 -22.55
C THR A 353 -3.25 -22.77 -21.77
N TYR A 354 -2.57 -21.74 -21.25
CA TYR A 354 -3.22 -20.64 -20.54
C TYR A 354 -3.83 -19.67 -21.55
N GLU A 355 -5.15 -19.55 -21.53
CA GLU A 355 -5.92 -18.75 -22.49
C GLU A 355 -6.37 -17.37 -21.93
N GLY A 356 -5.97 -17.04 -20.68
CA GLY A 356 -6.34 -15.77 -20.04
C GLY A 356 -7.20 -15.96 -18.79
N ILE A 357 -7.62 -14.83 -18.21
CA ILE A 357 -8.43 -14.78 -17.00
C ILE A 357 -9.91 -14.60 -17.40
N MET A 358 -10.79 -15.38 -16.78
CA MET A 358 -12.24 -15.18 -16.83
C MET A 358 -12.75 -14.85 -15.43
N LEU A 359 -13.17 -13.61 -15.22
CA LEU A 359 -13.63 -13.08 -13.94
C LEU A 359 -15.12 -13.35 -13.71
N SER A 360 -15.48 -13.70 -12.49
CA SER A 360 -16.85 -13.80 -11.99
C SER A 360 -17.37 -12.43 -11.52
N ASP A 361 -18.67 -12.31 -11.26
CA ASP A 361 -19.24 -11.09 -10.66
C ASP A 361 -18.69 -10.78 -9.27
N LEU A 362 -18.12 -11.78 -8.59
CA LEU A 362 -17.48 -11.63 -7.28
C LEU A 362 -16.05 -11.08 -7.39
N GLU A 363 -15.47 -11.05 -8.58
CA GLU A 363 -14.12 -10.57 -8.89
C GLU A 363 -14.14 -9.23 -9.64
N TYR A 364 -15.25 -8.49 -9.58
CA TYR A 364 -15.36 -7.20 -10.24
C TYR A 364 -14.37 -6.16 -9.67
N GLY A 365 -13.92 -6.32 -8.44
CA GLY A 365 -12.81 -5.53 -7.85
C GLY A 365 -11.51 -5.68 -8.65
N VAL A 366 -11.15 -6.90 -9.02
CA VAL A 366 -9.99 -7.19 -9.89
C VAL A 366 -10.15 -6.48 -11.24
N ARG A 367 -11.33 -6.59 -11.88
CA ARG A 367 -11.59 -5.94 -13.16
C ARG A 367 -11.38 -4.43 -13.10
N THR A 368 -11.95 -3.77 -12.12
CA THR A 368 -11.85 -2.30 -12.02
C THR A 368 -10.44 -1.83 -11.67
N HIS A 369 -9.66 -2.63 -10.96
CA HIS A 369 -8.23 -2.38 -10.79
C HIS A 369 -7.47 -2.51 -12.12
N HIS A 370 -7.76 -3.56 -12.91
CA HIS A 370 -7.18 -3.73 -14.24
C HIS A 370 -7.56 -2.59 -15.19
N ASP A 371 -8.79 -2.08 -15.10
CA ASP A 371 -9.23 -0.95 -15.91
C ASP A 371 -8.46 0.33 -15.56
N ALA A 372 -8.24 0.58 -14.26
CA ALA A 372 -7.38 1.69 -13.81
C ALA A 372 -5.93 1.56 -14.31
N LEU A 373 -5.40 0.35 -14.38
CA LEU A 373 -4.08 0.10 -15.00
C LEU A 373 -4.09 0.40 -16.50
N ARG A 374 -5.13 -0.04 -17.22
CA ARG A 374 -5.29 0.22 -18.67
C ARG A 374 -5.48 1.70 -19.00
N GLU A 375 -6.12 2.47 -18.14
CA GLU A 375 -6.24 3.93 -18.30
C GLU A 375 -4.86 4.62 -18.30
N ILE A 376 -3.95 4.18 -17.46
CA ILE A 376 -2.62 4.75 -17.35
C ILE A 376 -1.66 4.14 -18.38
N LEU A 377 -1.75 2.83 -18.58
CA LEU A 377 -0.92 2.05 -19.48
C LEU A 377 -1.77 1.28 -20.49
N PRO A 378 -2.35 1.98 -21.50
CA PRO A 378 -3.30 1.38 -22.43
C PRO A 378 -2.73 0.25 -23.29
N VAL A 379 -1.41 0.10 -23.38
CA VAL A 379 -0.76 -1.07 -23.98
C VAL A 379 -1.20 -2.39 -23.32
N MET A 380 -1.59 -2.37 -22.05
CA MET A 380 -2.12 -3.55 -21.33
C MET A 380 -3.46 -4.07 -21.88
N SER A 381 -4.09 -3.34 -22.81
CA SER A 381 -5.28 -3.80 -23.50
C SER A 381 -4.97 -4.69 -24.73
N GLN A 382 -3.70 -4.82 -25.11
CA GLN A 382 -3.29 -5.64 -26.25
C GLN A 382 -3.16 -7.10 -25.83
N GLU A 383 -3.92 -7.99 -26.45
CA GLU A 383 -3.87 -9.44 -26.20
C GLU A 383 -2.49 -10.05 -26.51
N ILE A 384 -1.81 -9.50 -27.52
CA ILE A 384 -0.50 -9.97 -27.98
C ILE A 384 0.58 -9.05 -27.45
N GLU A 385 1.61 -9.64 -26.87
CA GLU A 385 2.80 -8.92 -26.40
C GLU A 385 3.44 -8.12 -27.53
N PRO A 386 3.68 -6.82 -27.35
CA PRO A 386 4.41 -6.01 -28.34
C PRO A 386 5.82 -6.56 -28.58
N PRO A 387 6.37 -6.39 -29.79
CA PRO A 387 7.72 -6.77 -30.07
C PRO A 387 8.71 -6.13 -29.09
N ARG A 388 9.76 -6.85 -28.73
CA ARG A 388 10.80 -6.35 -27.83
C ARG A 388 11.35 -5.00 -28.27
N GLY A 389 11.47 -4.06 -27.37
CA GLY A 389 11.94 -2.68 -27.61
C GLY A 389 10.82 -1.74 -28.09
N THR A 390 9.55 -2.17 -28.15
CA THR A 390 8.44 -1.36 -28.69
C THR A 390 7.30 -1.12 -27.72
N VAL A 391 7.37 -1.62 -26.47
CA VAL A 391 6.27 -1.51 -25.49
C VAL A 391 5.90 -0.05 -25.21
N ALA A 392 6.89 0.83 -25.02
CA ALA A 392 6.66 2.25 -24.78
C ALA A 392 6.04 2.96 -26.00
N GLU A 393 6.48 2.63 -27.22
CA GLU A 393 5.92 3.16 -28.45
C GLU A 393 4.49 2.69 -28.66
N SER A 394 4.23 1.40 -28.43
CA SER A 394 2.90 0.80 -28.47
C SER A 394 1.96 1.46 -27.47
N ASN A 395 2.42 1.71 -26.24
CA ASN A 395 1.64 2.42 -25.22
C ASN A 395 1.22 3.82 -25.67
N ASN A 396 2.15 4.59 -26.25
CA ASN A 396 1.87 5.93 -26.77
C ASN A 396 0.93 5.91 -27.98
N SER A 397 1.02 4.89 -28.81
CA SER A 397 0.17 4.74 -29.99
C SER A 397 -1.28 4.42 -29.61
N VAL A 398 -1.51 3.50 -28.66
CA VAL A 398 -2.84 3.18 -28.15
C VAL A 398 -3.45 4.38 -27.45
N ARG A 399 -2.68 5.11 -26.64
CA ARG A 399 -3.14 6.33 -25.95
C ARG A 399 -3.67 7.40 -26.92
N LYS A 400 -3.03 7.59 -28.08
CA LYS A 400 -3.47 8.54 -29.12
C LYS A 400 -4.75 8.13 -29.84
N LEU A 401 -5.08 6.84 -29.85
CA LEU A 401 -6.28 6.29 -30.50
C LEU A 401 -7.52 6.31 -29.58
N SER A 402 -7.33 6.51 -28.28
CA SER A 402 -8.42 6.59 -27.30
C SER A 402 -8.96 8.03 -27.25
N PRO A 403 -10.23 8.31 -27.66
CA PRO A 403 -10.74 9.67 -27.79
C PRO A 403 -11.31 10.22 -26.48
N ASN A 404 -10.54 10.27 -25.42
CA ASN A 404 -10.99 10.84 -24.16
C ASN A 404 -9.96 11.80 -23.57
N GLU A 405 -9.68 12.91 -24.29
CA GLU A 405 -9.17 14.19 -23.72
C GLU A 405 -9.35 15.26 -24.80
N ALA A 406 -10.58 15.76 -24.94
CA ALA A 406 -10.88 17.01 -25.63
C ALA A 406 -11.93 17.77 -24.82
#